data_f04ed506c1deadfa6bb2dfad42902766
#
_entry.id   f04ed506c1deadfa6bb2dfad42902766
#
_cell.length_a   1.000
_cell.length_b   1.000
_cell.length_c   1.000
_cell.angle_alpha   90.00
_cell.angle_beta   90.00
_cell.angle_gamma   90.00
#
_symmetry.space_group_name_H-M   'P 1'
#
loop_
_entity.id
_entity.type
_entity.pdbx_description
1 polymer ?
#
loop_
_entity_poly.entity_id
_entity_poly.type
_entity_poly.pdbx_seq_one_letter_code
_entity_poly.pdbx_strand_id
1 'polypeptide(L)'
;MEQCSRSSRGTALKVESIDWARWQPEEIATLMFVIKNNQVLLIRKKRGLGAGKINGPGGRLEAGETPEECAIRETNEELIINPLKVRPAGELFFHAEDMPRIHGHVFVATDYEGIPSETDEAIPIWYSVDDIPFDEMWEDDRYWLKQVLEGSSVRGYFTFVEERLLDHEVTFFQDSCFNPVT
;
A
#
# COMPACT_ATOMS: atom_id res chain seq x y z
N MET A 1 -48.87 15.49 -12.62
CA MET A 1 -47.94 15.97 -11.55
C MET A 1 -46.84 14.95 -11.42
N GLU A 2 -45.77 15.16 -12.19
CA GLU A 2 -44.58 14.28 -12.12
C GLU A 2 -43.66 14.83 -11.03
N GLN A 3 -43.46 14.04 -10.00
CA GLN A 3 -42.43 14.31 -9.00
C GLN A 3 -41.07 13.92 -9.59
N CYS A 4 -40.32 14.92 -9.99
CA CYS A 4 -38.92 14.80 -10.34
C CYS A 4 -38.13 14.41 -9.08
N SER A 5 -37.77 13.14 -8.98
CA SER A 5 -36.84 12.66 -7.90
C SER A 5 -35.47 13.29 -8.17
N ARG A 6 -35.09 14.24 -7.34
CA ARG A 6 -33.73 14.78 -7.31
C ARG A 6 -32.80 13.67 -6.84
N SER A 7 -32.07 13.08 -7.78
CA SER A 7 -30.89 12.29 -7.48
C SER A 7 -29.95 13.18 -6.67
N SER A 8 -29.77 12.87 -5.38
CA SER A 8 -28.70 13.45 -4.58
C SER A 8 -27.39 13.00 -5.19
N ARG A 9 -26.72 13.88 -5.93
CA ARG A 9 -25.32 13.70 -6.29
C ARG A 9 -24.56 13.74 -4.97
N GLY A 10 -24.17 12.58 -4.45
CA GLY A 10 -23.27 12.48 -3.29
C GLY A 10 -22.04 13.34 -3.59
N THR A 11 -21.74 14.24 -2.68
CA THR A 11 -20.49 15.00 -2.71
C THR A 11 -19.37 13.97 -2.67
N ALA A 12 -18.53 13.94 -3.68
CA ALA A 12 -17.40 13.00 -3.70
C ALA A 12 -16.59 13.21 -2.44
N LEU A 13 -16.28 12.10 -1.73
CA LEU A 13 -15.50 12.11 -0.50
C LEU A 13 -14.09 12.62 -0.81
N LYS A 14 -13.78 13.87 -0.39
CA LYS A 14 -12.48 14.50 -0.65
C LYS A 14 -11.54 14.39 0.53
N VAL A 15 -10.25 14.29 0.26
CA VAL A 15 -9.20 14.25 1.28
C VAL A 15 -9.31 15.46 2.23
N GLU A 16 -9.53 16.65 1.69
CA GLU A 16 -9.69 17.89 2.46
C GLU A 16 -10.90 17.91 3.41
N SER A 17 -11.90 17.04 3.17
CA SER A 17 -13.11 16.94 4.00
C SER A 17 -12.95 16.03 5.22
N ILE A 18 -11.86 15.31 5.32
CA ILE A 18 -11.58 14.39 6.43
C ILE A 18 -10.77 15.11 7.52
N ASP A 19 -11.22 15.01 8.76
CA ASP A 19 -10.45 15.48 9.93
C ASP A 19 -9.35 14.44 10.26
N TRP A 20 -8.24 14.51 9.54
CA TRP A 20 -7.11 13.60 9.73
C TRP A 20 -6.47 13.66 11.13
N ALA A 21 -6.65 14.76 11.86
CA ALA A 21 -6.16 14.88 13.23
C ALA A 21 -6.94 14.00 14.22
N ARG A 22 -8.19 13.68 13.90
CA ARG A 22 -9.07 12.80 14.70
C ARG A 22 -9.34 11.45 14.02
N TRP A 23 -8.82 11.29 12.83
CA TRP A 23 -9.00 10.05 12.09
C TRP A 23 -8.31 8.88 12.81
N GLN A 24 -9.01 7.76 12.91
CA GLN A 24 -8.47 6.54 13.52
C GLN A 24 -8.59 5.39 12.52
N PRO A 25 -7.53 4.61 12.30
CA PRO A 25 -7.61 3.40 11.50
C PRO A 25 -8.43 2.33 12.21
N GLU A 26 -9.07 1.49 11.45
CA GLU A 26 -9.68 0.23 11.91
C GLU A 26 -8.68 -0.91 11.77
N GLU A 27 -7.76 -0.78 10.83
CA GLU A 27 -6.69 -1.74 10.57
C GLU A 27 -5.37 -1.02 10.36
N ILE A 28 -4.29 -1.64 10.84
CA ILE A 28 -2.92 -1.27 10.50
C ILE A 28 -2.38 -2.37 9.60
N ALA A 29 -1.80 -2.00 8.49
CA ALA A 29 -1.26 -2.93 7.49
C ALA A 29 0.13 -2.52 7.02
N THR A 30 0.80 -3.41 6.35
CA THR A 30 2.16 -3.18 5.84
C THR A 30 2.28 -3.56 4.37
N LEU A 31 3.20 -2.91 3.69
CA LEU A 31 3.66 -3.24 2.35
C LEU A 31 5.19 -3.28 2.33
N MET A 32 5.76 -4.31 1.70
CA MET A 32 7.20 -4.45 1.50
C MET A 32 7.53 -4.45 0.02
N PHE A 33 8.51 -3.65 -0.39
CA PHE A 33 9.04 -3.65 -1.76
C PHE A 33 10.50 -4.07 -1.75
N VAL A 34 10.78 -5.27 -2.25
CA VAL A 34 12.14 -5.80 -2.36
C VAL A 34 12.71 -5.39 -3.71
N ILE A 35 13.77 -4.57 -3.70
CA ILE A 35 14.41 -4.04 -4.90
C ILE A 35 15.77 -4.70 -5.09
N LYS A 36 16.04 -5.23 -6.29
CA LYS A 36 17.33 -5.79 -6.67
C LYS A 36 17.58 -5.62 -8.16
N ASN A 37 18.76 -5.13 -8.55
CA ASN A 37 19.17 -5.00 -9.95
C ASN A 37 18.17 -4.19 -10.82
N ASN A 38 17.67 -3.06 -10.34
CA ASN A 38 16.66 -2.22 -10.98
C ASN A 38 15.31 -2.95 -11.24
N GLN A 39 15.05 -3.99 -10.46
CA GLN A 39 13.77 -4.70 -10.46
C GLN A 39 13.15 -4.67 -9.06
N VAL A 40 11.83 -4.69 -9.00
CA VAL A 40 11.05 -4.84 -7.78
C VAL A 40 10.30 -6.15 -7.81
N LEU A 41 10.31 -6.86 -6.67
CA LEU A 41 9.53 -8.07 -6.47
C LEU A 41 8.13 -7.69 -6.00
N LEU A 42 7.14 -7.98 -6.83
CA LEU A 42 5.73 -7.83 -6.54
C LEU A 42 5.05 -9.20 -6.49
N ILE A 43 3.82 -9.23 -6.03
CA ILE A 43 2.98 -10.42 -5.97
C ILE A 43 1.72 -10.24 -6.80
N ARG A 44 1.25 -11.31 -7.44
CA ARG A 44 -0.16 -11.42 -7.81
C ARG A 44 -0.90 -12.09 -6.65
N LYS A 45 -1.75 -11.32 -6.00
CA LYS A 45 -2.48 -11.76 -4.82
C LYS A 45 -3.57 -12.76 -5.19
N LYS A 46 -3.60 -13.91 -4.50
CA LYS A 46 -4.57 -14.98 -4.80
C LYS A 46 -5.84 -14.89 -3.97
N ARG A 47 -5.78 -14.27 -2.78
CA ARG A 47 -6.92 -14.20 -1.84
C ARG A 47 -6.92 -12.90 -1.02
N GLY A 48 -8.04 -12.63 -0.34
CA GLY A 48 -8.23 -11.46 0.51
C GLY A 48 -8.47 -10.16 -0.25
N LEU A 49 -8.29 -9.04 0.41
CA LEU A 49 -8.46 -7.71 -0.18
C LEU A 49 -7.47 -7.51 -1.34
N GLY A 50 -7.99 -7.12 -2.51
CA GLY A 50 -7.19 -6.97 -3.72
C GLY A 50 -6.84 -8.28 -4.42
N ALA A 51 -7.55 -9.40 -4.17
CA ALA A 51 -7.33 -10.65 -4.90
C ALA A 51 -7.39 -10.44 -6.41
N GLY A 52 -6.41 -10.97 -7.13
CA GLY A 52 -6.22 -10.79 -8.58
C GLY A 52 -5.35 -9.59 -8.95
N LYS A 53 -5.16 -8.59 -8.08
CA LYS A 53 -4.29 -7.44 -8.33
C LYS A 53 -2.80 -7.79 -8.11
N ILE A 54 -1.95 -6.99 -8.75
CA ILE A 54 -0.53 -6.90 -8.42
C ILE A 54 -0.36 -5.96 -7.23
N ASN A 55 0.49 -6.34 -6.28
CA ASN A 55 0.79 -5.53 -5.10
C ASN A 55 2.20 -5.83 -4.56
N GLY A 56 2.67 -5.06 -3.60
CA GLY A 56 3.76 -5.49 -2.70
C GLY A 56 3.28 -6.57 -1.75
N PRO A 57 4.11 -7.53 -1.33
CA PRO A 57 3.77 -8.42 -0.22
C PRO A 57 3.48 -7.62 1.04
N GLY A 58 2.57 -8.11 1.84
CA GLY A 58 2.18 -7.45 3.08
C GLY A 58 0.81 -7.86 3.59
N GLY A 59 0.53 -7.47 4.82
CA GLY A 59 -0.70 -7.86 5.50
C GLY A 59 -0.96 -7.03 6.74
N ARG A 60 -1.84 -7.53 7.60
CA ARG A 60 -2.28 -6.85 8.80
C ARG A 60 -1.33 -7.08 9.96
N LEU A 61 -1.19 -6.05 10.78
CA LEU A 61 -0.40 -6.12 12.02
C LEU A 61 -1.06 -7.06 13.02
N GLU A 62 -0.28 -7.95 13.61
CA GLU A 62 -0.71 -8.81 14.71
C GLU A 62 -0.44 -8.16 16.08
N ALA A 63 -1.09 -8.67 17.12
CA ALA A 63 -0.96 -8.11 18.47
C ALA A 63 0.47 -8.26 19.01
N GLY A 64 1.08 -7.13 19.35
CA GLY A 64 2.44 -7.07 19.91
C GLY A 64 3.57 -7.01 18.88
N GLU A 65 3.23 -6.99 17.61
CA GLU A 65 4.14 -6.89 16.49
C GLU A 65 4.39 -5.43 16.11
N THR A 66 5.61 -5.08 15.75
CA THR A 66 5.91 -3.79 15.11
C THR A 66 5.58 -3.83 13.62
N PRO A 67 5.34 -2.69 12.96
CA PRO A 67 5.10 -2.67 11.52
C PRO A 67 6.24 -3.30 10.69
N GLU A 68 7.50 -3.14 11.10
CA GLU A 68 8.65 -3.76 10.40
C GLU A 68 8.63 -5.28 10.55
N GLU A 69 8.39 -5.81 11.76
CA GLU A 69 8.26 -7.25 11.99
C GLU A 69 7.12 -7.85 11.17
N CYS A 70 5.96 -7.17 11.11
CA CYS A 70 4.84 -7.56 10.27
C CYS A 70 5.24 -7.62 8.78
N ALA A 71 5.86 -6.57 8.26
CA ALA A 71 6.27 -6.54 6.85
C ALA A 71 7.24 -7.67 6.49
N ILE A 72 8.18 -7.99 7.40
CA ILE A 72 9.12 -9.10 7.23
C ILE A 72 8.40 -10.46 7.27
N ARG A 73 7.53 -10.68 8.26
CA ARG A 73 6.75 -11.91 8.43
C ARG A 73 5.87 -12.19 7.21
N GLU A 74 5.07 -11.21 6.81
CA GLU A 74 4.17 -11.34 5.66
C GLU A 74 4.94 -11.62 4.36
N THR A 75 6.08 -10.94 4.15
CA THR A 75 6.93 -11.21 2.98
C THR A 75 7.46 -12.64 2.99
N ASN A 76 7.81 -13.17 4.17
CA ASN A 76 8.24 -14.55 4.28
C ASN A 76 7.10 -15.55 4.03
N GLU A 77 5.92 -15.30 4.56
CA GLU A 77 4.74 -16.15 4.39
C GLU A 77 4.26 -16.18 2.94
N GLU A 78 4.20 -15.02 2.28
CA GLU A 78 3.71 -14.89 0.91
C GLU A 78 4.72 -15.34 -0.15
N LEU A 79 6.04 -15.22 0.11
CA LEU A 79 7.09 -15.40 -0.90
C LEU A 79 8.20 -16.39 -0.54
N ILE A 80 8.27 -16.88 0.71
CA ILE A 80 9.33 -17.79 1.23
C ILE A 80 10.73 -17.14 1.15
N ILE A 81 10.82 -15.82 1.32
CA ILE A 81 12.09 -15.10 1.40
C ILE A 81 12.18 -14.32 2.71
N ASN A 82 13.40 -14.01 3.12
CA ASN A 82 13.67 -13.11 4.24
C ASN A 82 14.24 -11.79 3.70
N PRO A 83 13.48 -10.67 3.73
CA PRO A 83 13.99 -9.38 3.27
C PRO A 83 15.09 -8.87 4.20
N LEU A 84 16.13 -8.25 3.62
CA LEU A 84 17.29 -7.72 4.29
C LEU A 84 17.48 -6.24 3.95
N LYS A 85 18.19 -5.51 4.84
CA LYS A 85 18.43 -4.06 4.69
C LYS A 85 17.10 -3.31 4.50
N VAL A 86 16.17 -3.63 5.39
CA VAL A 86 14.84 -3.02 5.42
C VAL A 86 14.93 -1.60 5.96
N ARG A 87 14.20 -0.68 5.33
CA ARG A 87 14.00 0.68 5.82
C ARG A 87 12.54 1.08 5.71
N PRO A 88 12.02 1.92 6.61
CA PRO A 88 10.73 2.55 6.43
C PRO A 88 10.79 3.48 5.19
N ALA A 89 9.73 3.50 4.41
CA ALA A 89 9.65 4.28 3.18
C ALA A 89 8.34 5.07 3.06
N GLY A 90 7.41 4.93 3.99
CA GLY A 90 6.22 5.79 3.98
C GLY A 90 5.07 5.31 4.83
N GLU A 91 4.04 6.17 4.84
CA GLU A 91 2.76 5.93 5.48
C GLU A 91 1.64 6.34 4.53
N LEU A 92 0.64 5.50 4.41
CA LEU A 92 -0.51 5.67 3.55
C LEU A 92 -1.79 5.57 4.39
N PHE A 93 -2.67 6.55 4.28
CA PHE A 93 -3.91 6.63 5.03
C PHE A 93 -5.08 6.48 4.06
N PHE A 94 -5.81 5.37 4.19
CA PHE A 94 -6.93 5.04 3.33
C PHE A 94 -8.25 5.21 4.07
N HIS A 95 -9.08 6.12 3.60
CA HIS A 95 -10.42 6.33 4.11
C HIS A 95 -11.45 5.89 3.06
N ALA A 96 -12.28 4.93 3.44
CA ALA A 96 -13.41 4.46 2.66
C ALA A 96 -14.66 4.35 3.56
N GLU A 97 -15.85 4.46 2.97
CA GLU A 97 -17.10 4.31 3.71
C GLU A 97 -17.55 2.85 3.77
N ASP A 98 -17.15 2.04 2.82
CA ASP A 98 -17.58 0.65 2.58
C ASP A 98 -16.46 -0.39 2.76
N MET A 99 -15.25 0.05 3.11
CA MET A 99 -14.10 -0.77 3.47
C MET A 99 -13.48 -0.27 4.78
N PRO A 100 -12.73 -1.10 5.50
CA PRO A 100 -12.01 -0.66 6.69
C PRO A 100 -11.09 0.53 6.40
N ARG A 101 -11.01 1.47 7.33
CA ARG A 101 -10.01 2.55 7.30
C ARG A 101 -8.65 1.96 7.64
N ILE A 102 -7.70 2.11 6.73
CA ILE A 102 -6.39 1.45 6.84
C ILE A 102 -5.29 2.49 7.01
N HIS A 103 -4.41 2.30 8.00
CA HIS A 103 -3.11 2.94 8.08
C HIS A 103 -2.06 1.95 7.57
N GLY A 104 -1.52 2.22 6.39
CA GLY A 104 -0.51 1.40 5.73
C GLY A 104 0.91 1.91 6.01
N HIS A 105 1.80 1.02 6.46
CA HIS A 105 3.23 1.31 6.58
C HIS A 105 3.97 0.69 5.40
N VAL A 106 4.76 1.50 4.71
CA VAL A 106 5.53 1.09 3.54
C VAL A 106 6.99 0.88 3.92
N PHE A 107 7.56 -0.25 3.51
CA PHE A 107 8.95 -0.61 3.69
C PHE A 107 9.61 -0.94 2.35
N VAL A 108 10.90 -0.68 2.26
CA VAL A 108 11.76 -1.08 1.15
C VAL A 108 12.91 -1.92 1.68
N ALA A 109 13.16 -3.07 1.04
CA ALA A 109 14.34 -3.89 1.26
C ALA A 109 15.23 -3.87 0.02
N THR A 110 16.54 -3.77 0.20
CA THR A 110 17.50 -3.73 -0.92
C THR A 110 18.29 -5.03 -1.07
N ASP A 111 17.95 -6.05 -0.29
CA ASP A 111 18.50 -7.39 -0.38
C ASP A 111 17.52 -8.40 0.23
N TYR A 112 17.75 -9.69 0.00
CA TYR A 112 16.95 -10.76 0.58
C TYR A 112 17.70 -12.09 0.56
N GLU A 113 17.27 -13.03 1.41
CA GLU A 113 17.70 -14.44 1.44
C GLU A 113 16.52 -15.34 1.04
N GLY A 114 16.82 -16.47 0.42
CA GLY A 114 15.83 -17.43 -0.06
C GLY A 114 15.60 -17.33 -1.57
N ILE A 115 14.63 -18.10 -2.06
CA ILE A 115 14.23 -18.12 -3.46
C ILE A 115 12.73 -17.79 -3.52
N PRO A 116 12.34 -16.65 -4.12
CA PRO A 116 10.93 -16.30 -4.25
C PRO A 116 10.13 -17.43 -4.86
N SER A 117 9.12 -17.91 -4.15
CA SER A 117 8.34 -19.08 -4.52
C SER A 117 6.86 -18.79 -4.40
N GLU A 118 6.07 -19.36 -5.30
CA GLU A 118 4.62 -19.31 -5.24
C GLU A 118 4.10 -20.02 -3.98
N THR A 119 3.10 -19.41 -3.35
CA THR A 119 2.39 -19.94 -2.18
C THR A 119 0.89 -20.04 -2.44
N ASP A 120 0.12 -20.44 -1.45
CA ASP A 120 -1.35 -20.42 -1.52
C ASP A 120 -1.91 -18.99 -1.54
N GLU A 121 -1.09 -17.98 -1.19
CA GLU A 121 -1.50 -16.57 -1.07
C GLU A 121 -1.05 -15.71 -2.24
N ALA A 122 0.09 -16.02 -2.85
CA ALA A 122 0.77 -15.13 -3.77
C ALA A 122 1.58 -15.85 -4.86
N ILE A 123 1.67 -15.19 -6.02
CA ILE A 123 2.59 -15.55 -7.10
C ILE A 123 3.65 -14.44 -7.20
N PRO A 124 4.95 -14.73 -6.97
CA PRO A 124 6.03 -13.75 -7.10
C PRO A 124 6.27 -13.37 -8.57
N ILE A 125 6.44 -12.09 -8.84
CA ILE A 125 6.74 -11.57 -10.19
C ILE A 125 7.74 -10.42 -10.06
N TRP A 126 8.84 -10.50 -10.82
CA TRP A 126 9.79 -9.40 -10.93
C TRP A 126 9.38 -8.43 -12.04
N TYR A 127 9.29 -7.16 -11.72
CA TYR A 127 9.07 -6.07 -12.69
C TYR A 127 10.25 -5.11 -12.71
N SER A 128 10.53 -4.52 -13.87
CA SER A 128 11.44 -3.38 -13.94
C SER A 128 10.87 -2.21 -13.14
N VAL A 129 11.70 -1.51 -12.38
CA VAL A 129 11.30 -0.26 -11.71
C VAL A 129 10.80 0.80 -12.72
N ASP A 130 11.23 0.68 -13.98
CA ASP A 130 10.81 1.58 -15.07
C ASP A 130 9.53 1.15 -15.77
N ASP A 131 9.01 -0.07 -15.49
CA ASP A 131 7.83 -0.65 -16.14
C ASP A 131 6.91 -1.35 -15.12
N ILE A 132 6.37 -0.56 -14.21
CA ILE A 132 5.45 -1.03 -13.16
C ILE A 132 4.04 -1.22 -13.73
N PRO A 133 3.36 -2.35 -13.47
CA PRO A 133 2.06 -2.66 -14.06
C PRO A 133 0.90 -1.95 -13.34
N PHE A 134 0.90 -0.61 -13.30
CA PHE A 134 -0.08 0.19 -12.56
C PHE A 134 -1.54 -0.09 -12.93
N ASP A 135 -1.82 -0.57 -14.13
CA ASP A 135 -3.18 -0.90 -14.55
C ASP A 135 -3.71 -2.21 -13.94
N GLU A 136 -2.82 -3.03 -13.36
CA GLU A 136 -3.15 -4.25 -12.62
C GLU A 136 -3.05 -4.07 -11.09
N MET A 137 -2.71 -2.87 -10.62
CA MET A 137 -2.53 -2.51 -9.21
C MET A 137 -3.73 -1.73 -8.66
N TRP A 138 -3.65 -1.27 -7.42
CA TRP A 138 -4.59 -0.29 -6.89
C TRP A 138 -4.39 1.07 -7.57
N GLU A 139 -5.46 1.84 -7.73
CA GLU A 139 -5.41 3.10 -8.48
C GLU A 139 -4.48 4.15 -7.85
N ASP A 140 -4.26 4.09 -6.54
CA ASP A 140 -3.38 4.99 -5.80
C ASP A 140 -1.88 4.72 -6.03
N ASP A 141 -1.48 3.49 -6.33
CA ASP A 141 -0.07 3.10 -6.46
C ASP A 141 0.69 3.94 -7.51
N ARG A 142 0.01 4.37 -8.57
CA ARG A 142 0.60 5.21 -9.62
C ARG A 142 1.02 6.60 -9.16
N TYR A 143 0.49 7.08 -8.03
CA TYR A 143 0.78 8.42 -7.52
C TYR A 143 1.95 8.47 -6.54
N TRP A 144 2.40 7.31 -6.04
CA TRP A 144 3.44 7.29 -5.02
C TRP A 144 4.53 6.22 -5.22
N LEU A 145 4.22 5.05 -5.75
CA LEU A 145 5.14 3.90 -5.73
C LEU A 145 6.44 4.16 -6.49
N LYS A 146 6.38 4.76 -7.68
CA LYS A 146 7.57 5.03 -8.50
C LYS A 146 8.63 5.83 -7.72
N GLN A 147 8.24 6.90 -7.05
CA GLN A 147 9.15 7.75 -6.27
C GLN A 147 9.72 7.02 -5.05
N VAL A 148 8.94 6.14 -4.43
CA VAL A 148 9.43 5.30 -3.32
C VAL A 148 10.49 4.30 -3.81
N LEU A 149 10.27 3.66 -4.96
CA LEU A 149 11.24 2.76 -5.57
C LEU A 149 12.53 3.49 -6.01
N GLU A 150 12.44 4.77 -6.32
CA GLU A 150 13.57 5.66 -6.65
C GLU A 150 14.28 6.24 -5.41
N GLY A 151 13.82 5.92 -4.19
CA GLY A 151 14.50 6.26 -2.93
C GLY A 151 13.86 7.38 -2.12
N SER A 152 12.71 7.92 -2.51
CA SER A 152 11.95 8.86 -1.68
C SER A 152 11.18 8.12 -0.58
N SER A 153 10.80 8.85 0.48
CA SER A 153 9.76 8.43 1.41
C SER A 153 8.46 9.17 1.13
N VAL A 154 7.32 8.56 1.45
CA VAL A 154 5.98 9.09 1.10
C VAL A 154 5.08 9.21 2.33
N ARG A 155 4.22 10.24 2.33
CA ARG A 155 2.99 10.28 3.13
C ARG A 155 1.83 10.56 2.19
N GLY A 156 0.87 9.64 2.14
CA GLY A 156 -0.27 9.73 1.26
C GLY A 156 -1.59 9.61 2.00
N TYR A 157 -2.58 10.39 1.57
CA TYR A 157 -3.96 10.35 2.04
C TYR A 157 -4.86 10.07 0.85
N PHE A 158 -5.73 9.08 0.98
CA PHE A 158 -6.55 8.58 -0.11
C PHE A 158 -7.97 8.35 0.34
N THR A 159 -8.93 8.71 -0.51
CA THR A 159 -10.34 8.40 -0.30
C THR A 159 -10.84 7.48 -1.38
N PHE A 160 -11.56 6.42 -0.97
CA PHE A 160 -12.07 5.39 -1.86
C PHE A 160 -13.58 5.18 -1.69
N VAL A 161 -14.20 4.70 -2.75
CA VAL A 161 -15.49 4.02 -2.71
C VAL A 161 -15.34 2.71 -3.49
N GLU A 162 -15.69 1.61 -2.83
CA GLU A 162 -15.38 0.27 -3.33
C GLU A 162 -13.85 0.18 -3.63
N GLU A 163 -13.45 -0.18 -4.83
CA GLU A 163 -12.04 -0.25 -5.22
C GLU A 163 -11.56 0.97 -6.04
N ARG A 164 -12.40 2.02 -6.15
CA ARG A 164 -12.10 3.20 -6.97
C ARG A 164 -11.60 4.36 -6.14
N LEU A 165 -10.48 4.92 -6.54
CA LEU A 165 -9.93 6.14 -5.96
C LEU A 165 -10.82 7.36 -6.29
N LEU A 166 -11.20 8.14 -5.27
CA LEU A 166 -11.98 9.36 -5.42
C LEU A 166 -11.12 10.61 -5.39
N ASP A 167 -10.18 10.64 -4.44
CA ASP A 167 -9.30 11.79 -4.24
C ASP A 167 -8.02 11.36 -3.50
N HIS A 168 -6.95 12.13 -3.64
CA HIS A 168 -5.68 11.86 -2.98
C HIS A 168 -4.86 13.12 -2.72
N GLU A 169 -4.01 13.04 -1.71
CA GLU A 169 -2.95 14.00 -1.43
C GLU A 169 -1.68 13.23 -1.08
N VAL A 170 -0.56 13.53 -1.77
CA VAL A 170 0.71 12.83 -1.58
C VAL A 170 1.83 13.82 -1.39
N THR A 171 2.64 13.59 -0.37
CA THR A 171 3.85 14.37 -0.06
C THR A 171 5.06 13.44 -0.03
N PHE A 172 6.14 13.87 -0.67
CA PHE A 172 7.41 13.13 -0.69
C PHE A 172 8.45 13.80 0.18
N PHE A 173 9.29 12.96 0.80
CA PHE A 173 10.39 13.37 1.65
C PHE A 173 11.69 12.74 1.16
N GLN A 174 12.82 13.42 1.34
CA GLN A 174 14.11 12.79 1.26
C GLN A 174 14.30 11.90 2.50
N ASP A 175 14.93 10.73 2.37
CA ASP A 175 15.03 9.72 3.45
C ASP A 175 15.44 10.26 4.82
N SER A 176 16.29 11.30 4.87
CA SER A 176 16.74 11.93 6.13
C SER A 176 15.68 12.80 6.83
N CYS A 177 14.54 13.05 6.19
CA CYS A 177 13.49 13.98 6.67
C CYS A 177 12.16 13.26 7.00
N PHE A 178 12.06 11.97 6.76
CA PHE A 178 10.84 11.22 7.04
C PHE A 178 10.79 10.78 8.51
N ASN A 179 9.76 11.25 9.22
CA ASN A 179 9.43 10.79 10.56
C ASN A 179 8.02 10.16 10.53
N PRO A 180 7.89 8.85 10.82
CA PRO A 180 6.60 8.20 10.96
C PRO A 180 5.73 8.86 12.03
N VAL A 181 4.43 8.82 11.85
CA VAL A 181 3.46 9.26 12.89
C VAL A 181 3.43 8.20 13.98
N THR A 182 3.72 8.60 15.23
CA THR A 182 3.70 7.71 16.42
C THR A 182 2.32 7.62 17.04
#